data_01adeedcd9570a2c81ea88a1acd778ee
#
_entry.id   01adeedcd9570a2c81ea88a1acd778ee
#
_cell.length_a   1.000
_cell.length_b   1.000
_cell.length_c   1.000
_cell.angle_alpha   90.00
_cell.angle_beta   90.00
_cell.angle_gamma   90.00
#
_symmetry.space_group_name_H-M   'P 1'
#
loop_
_entity.id
_entity.type
_entity.pdbx_description
1 polymer ?
#
loop_
_entity_poly.entity_id
_entity_poly.type
_entity_poly.pdbx_seq_one_letter_code
_entity_poly.pdbx_strand_id
1 'polypeptide(L)' 'MAIEIPAHITGTVWKIEKKVGEKVASGDIVVILESMKMEMPVEAEDGGTVTEIHVAEGQAVDEGANLVTLG' A
#
# COMPACT_ATOMS: atom_id res chain seq x y z
N MET A 1 -3.02 -14.52 -10.61
CA MET A 1 -3.55 -14.54 -9.24
C MET A 1 -3.40 -13.18 -8.64
N ALA A 2 -4.40 -12.75 -7.86
CA ALA A 2 -4.34 -11.45 -7.19
C ALA A 2 -3.49 -11.54 -5.93
N ILE A 3 -2.68 -10.52 -5.70
CA ILE A 3 -1.83 -10.40 -4.52
C ILE A 3 -2.29 -9.16 -3.76
N GLU A 4 -2.59 -9.32 -2.49
CA GLU A 4 -3.00 -8.21 -1.64
C GLU A 4 -1.79 -7.69 -0.87
N ILE A 5 -1.71 -6.36 -0.74
CA ILE A 5 -0.68 -5.72 0.06
C ILE A 5 -1.39 -5.10 1.27
N PRO A 6 -1.30 -5.74 2.45
CA PRO A 6 -1.98 -5.24 3.64
C PRO A 6 -1.14 -4.20 4.37
N ALA A 7 -1.83 -3.38 5.16
CA ALA A 7 -1.15 -2.49 6.11
C ALA A 7 -0.48 -3.34 7.17
N HIS A 8 0.79 -3.05 7.47
CA HIS A 8 1.53 -3.79 8.49
C HIS A 8 1.44 -3.12 9.86
N ILE A 9 0.80 -1.97 9.94
CA ILE A 9 0.54 -1.23 11.18
C ILE A 9 -0.79 -0.50 11.06
N THR A 10 -1.35 -0.10 12.20
CA THR A 10 -2.46 0.82 12.25
C THR A 10 -1.93 2.25 12.09
N GLY A 11 -2.52 3.02 11.21
CA GLY A 11 -2.07 4.38 10.96
C GLY A 11 -2.94 5.08 9.93
N THR A 12 -2.42 6.16 9.37
CA THR A 12 -3.11 6.95 8.36
C THR A 12 -2.34 6.85 7.05
N VAL A 13 -3.06 6.72 5.94
CA VAL A 13 -2.43 6.73 4.61
C VAL A 13 -1.91 8.14 4.36
N TRP A 14 -0.58 8.28 4.34
CA TRP A 14 0.05 9.57 4.11
C TRP A 14 0.22 9.83 2.62
N LYS A 15 0.66 8.82 1.89
CA LYS A 15 0.88 8.96 0.45
C LYS A 15 0.72 7.63 -0.25
N ILE A 16 0.13 7.67 -1.44
CA ILE A 16 0.01 6.51 -2.32
C ILE A 16 1.00 6.72 -3.46
N GLU A 17 2.01 5.84 -3.55
CA GLU A 17 3.13 6.02 -4.46
C GLU A 17 2.89 5.39 -5.83
N LYS A 18 1.87 4.55 -5.99
CA LYS A 18 1.58 3.84 -7.22
C LYS A 18 0.17 4.12 -7.69
N LYS A 19 -0.08 3.91 -8.99
CA LYS A 19 -1.39 4.12 -9.61
C LYS A 19 -1.91 2.82 -10.18
N VAL A 20 -3.23 2.72 -10.34
CA VAL A 20 -3.83 1.59 -11.04
C VAL A 20 -3.24 1.49 -12.45
N GLY A 21 -2.82 0.29 -12.82
CA GLY A 21 -2.17 0.03 -14.11
C GLY A 21 -0.66 0.11 -14.07
N GLU A 22 -0.09 0.62 -12.98
CA GLU A 22 1.36 0.76 -12.86
C GLU A 22 2.00 -0.57 -12.47
N LYS A 23 3.17 -0.86 -13.02
CA LYS A 23 3.94 -2.06 -12.66
C LYS A 23 4.71 -1.82 -11.37
N VAL A 24 4.76 -2.85 -10.56
CA VAL A 24 5.43 -2.84 -9.25
C VAL A 24 6.44 -3.98 -9.24
N ALA A 25 7.65 -3.68 -8.81
CA ALA A 25 8.68 -4.70 -8.59
C ALA A 25 8.75 -5.04 -7.11
N SER A 26 9.28 -6.22 -6.79
CA SER A 26 9.55 -6.60 -5.41
C SER A 26 10.42 -5.54 -4.75
N GLY A 27 10.03 -5.07 -3.58
CA GLY A 27 10.74 -4.03 -2.85
C GLY A 27 10.31 -2.60 -3.14
N ASP A 28 9.43 -2.40 -4.14
CA ASP A 28 8.92 -1.05 -4.43
C ASP A 28 7.97 -0.60 -3.34
N ILE A 29 8.04 0.68 -2.99
CA ILE A 29 7.12 1.28 -2.03
C ILE A 29 5.82 1.58 -2.74
N VAL A 30 4.70 1.06 -2.23
CA VAL A 30 3.38 1.28 -2.84
C VAL A 30 2.56 2.31 -2.08
N VAL A 31 2.67 2.33 -0.76
CA VAL A 31 1.94 3.27 0.11
C VAL A 31 2.86 3.65 1.26
N ILE A 32 2.73 4.87 1.74
CA ILE A 32 3.43 5.30 2.96
C ILE A 32 2.35 5.57 4.01
N LEU A 33 2.47 4.91 5.15
CA LEU A 33 1.58 5.11 6.30
C LEU A 33 2.26 6.01 7.31
N GLU A 34 1.47 6.84 7.99
CA GLU A 34 1.95 7.65 9.09
C GLU A 34 1.39 7.11 10.39
N SER A 35 2.27 6.91 11.37
CA SER A 35 1.89 6.47 12.70
C SER A 35 2.84 7.13 13.69
N MET A 36 2.28 7.74 14.73
CA MET A 36 3.07 8.39 15.78
C MET A 36 4.10 9.38 15.23
N LYS A 37 3.69 10.15 14.23
CA LYS A 37 4.52 11.17 13.55
C LYS A 37 5.72 10.57 12.81
N MET A 38 5.68 9.27 12.52
CA MET A 38 6.70 8.59 11.73
C MET A 38 6.10 8.08 10.44
N GLU A 39 6.85 8.18 9.35
CA GLU A 39 6.44 7.66 8.06
C GLU A 39 6.93 6.23 7.92
N MET A 40 6.02 5.33 7.59
CA MET A 40 6.31 3.91 7.47
C MET A 40 6.00 3.47 6.04
N PRO A 41 7.02 3.15 5.22
CA PRO A 41 6.76 2.67 3.87
C PRO A 41 6.23 1.24 3.89
N VAL A 42 5.25 1.00 3.02
CA VAL A 42 4.72 -0.34 2.78
C VAL A 42 5.27 -0.79 1.43
N GLU A 43 6.09 -1.82 1.43
CA GLU A 43 6.74 -2.34 0.23
C GLU A 43 6.01 -3.56 -0.29
N ALA A 44 6.02 -3.73 -1.61
CA ALA A 44 5.51 -4.94 -2.23
C ALA A 44 6.54 -6.07 -2.03
N GLU A 45 6.09 -7.22 -1.55
CA GLU A 45 6.97 -8.39 -1.44
C GLU A 45 7.19 -9.04 -2.80
N ASP A 46 6.15 -9.03 -3.62
CA ASP A 46 6.19 -9.62 -4.97
C ASP A 46 5.88 -8.56 -6.01
N GLY A 47 6.38 -8.75 -7.21
CA GLY A 47 6.07 -7.89 -8.33
C GLY A 47 4.70 -8.18 -8.93
N GLY A 48 4.17 -7.23 -9.67
CA GLY A 48 2.89 -7.35 -10.34
C GLY A 48 2.44 -6.03 -10.91
N THR A 49 1.17 -5.96 -11.30
CA THR A 49 0.57 -4.73 -11.79
C THR A 49 -0.55 -4.32 -10.84
N VAL A 50 -0.59 -3.04 -10.46
CA VAL A 50 -1.65 -2.54 -9.59
C VAL A 50 -2.99 -2.64 -10.31
N THR A 51 -3.91 -3.45 -9.78
CA THR A 51 -5.25 -3.59 -10.36
C THR A 51 -6.27 -2.78 -9.59
N GLU A 52 -6.08 -2.63 -8.27
CA GLU A 52 -7.00 -1.86 -7.43
C GLU A 52 -6.24 -1.18 -6.30
N ILE A 53 -6.66 0.04 -5.96
CA ILE A 53 -6.19 0.76 -4.79
C ILE A 53 -7.42 0.95 -3.91
N HIS A 54 -7.38 0.41 -2.69
CA HIS A 54 -8.55 0.33 -1.82
C HIS A 54 -8.64 1.47 -0.81
N VAL A 55 -7.65 2.35 -0.78
CA VAL A 55 -7.57 3.42 0.21
C VAL A 55 -7.30 4.76 -0.47
N ALA A 56 -7.51 5.82 0.27
CA ALA A 56 -7.23 7.18 -0.19
C ALA A 56 -6.27 7.85 0.78
N GLU A 57 -5.52 8.83 0.29
CA GLU A 57 -4.64 9.63 1.14
C GLU A 57 -5.47 10.33 2.21
N GLY A 58 -4.99 10.28 3.44
CA GLY A 58 -5.69 10.83 4.60
C GLY A 58 -6.61 9.84 5.32
N GLN A 59 -6.79 8.64 4.76
CA GLN A 59 -7.68 7.63 5.35
C GLN A 59 -6.96 6.89 6.48
N ALA A 60 -7.66 6.67 7.58
CA ALA A 60 -7.16 5.83 8.66
C ALA A 60 -7.37 4.35 8.30
N VAL A 61 -6.38 3.53 8.60
CA VAL A 61 -6.44 2.09 8.33
C VAL A 61 -5.94 1.31 9.54
N ASP A 62 -6.48 0.11 9.69
CA ASP A 62 -6.04 -0.82 10.74
C ASP A 62 -5.01 -1.80 10.16
N GLU A 63 -4.21 -2.36 11.05
CA GLU A 63 -3.28 -3.42 10.66
C GLU A 63 -4.05 -4.55 9.98
N GLY A 64 -3.55 -5.02 8.85
CA GLY A 64 -4.20 -6.07 8.06
C GLY A 64 -5.16 -5.55 6.99
N ALA A 65 -5.48 -4.26 6.99
CA ALA A 65 -6.36 -3.70 5.95
C ALA A 65 -5.69 -3.80 4.58
N ASN A 66 -6.43 -4.28 3.58
CA ASN A 66 -5.89 -4.38 2.23
C ASN A 66 -5.76 -2.98 1.64
N LEU A 67 -4.53 -2.59 1.31
CA LEU A 67 -4.25 -1.26 0.75
C LEU A 67 -4.32 -1.27 -0.76
N VAL A 68 -3.70 -2.26 -1.39
CA VAL A 68 -3.52 -2.35 -2.83
C VAL A 68 -3.61 -3.81 -3.24
N THR A 69 -4.18 -4.06 -4.41
CA THR A 69 -4.20 -5.39 -5.01
C THR A 69 -3.37 -5.37 -6.29
N LEU A 70 -2.50 -6.37 -6.44
CA LEU A 70 -1.69 -6.58 -7.64
C LEU A 70 -2.25 -7.79 -8.40
N GLY A 71 -2.17 -7.71 -9.70
CA GLY A 71 -2.60 -8.81 -10.56
C GLY A 71 -1.56 -9.22 -11.57
#